data_d184f0a48cd734ea3f0fbb02fb386478
#
_entry.id   d184f0a48cd734ea3f0fbb02fb386478
#
_cell.length_a   1.000
_cell.length_b   1.000
_cell.length_c   1.000
_cell.angle_alpha   90.00
_cell.angle_beta   90.00
_cell.angle_gamma   90.00
#
_symmetry.space_group_name_H-M   'P 1'
#
loop_
_entity.id
_entity.type
_entity.pdbx_description
1 polymer ?
#
loop_
_entity_poly.entity_id
_entity_poly.type
_entity_poly.pdbx_seq_one_letter_code
_entity_poly.pdbx_strand_id
1 'polypeptide(L)'
;MNKIISVIFGFLLVLSFTTTSYSRDQIKIVGSSTVYPYATVVAEKFGKSGKFKTPVIESTGTGGGMKLFCAGVGVNHPDVTNASRAIKPKEKALCEKNGVSEIIEIVVGNDGISFAHAVSAPDADFTKEQLWRALAAKVDVDGKLVENPYKKWSDIDASLPNKKIEILIAPPTSGTRDAWNSLVMGKG
;
A
#
# COMPACT_ATOMS: atom_id res chain seq x y z
N MET A 1 -61.96 -24.41 0.56
CA MET A 1 -60.64 -25.01 0.90
C MET A 1 -59.50 -24.46 0.06
N ASN A 2 -59.63 -24.38 -1.27
CA ASN A 2 -58.55 -23.93 -2.16
C ASN A 2 -58.10 -22.46 -1.99
N LYS A 3 -59.01 -21.53 -1.61
CA LYS A 3 -58.62 -20.10 -1.41
C LYS A 3 -57.82 -19.86 -0.13
N ILE A 4 -58.06 -20.64 0.94
CA ILE A 4 -57.31 -20.54 2.20
C ILE A 4 -55.89 -21.09 2.02
N ILE A 5 -55.75 -22.19 1.26
CA ILE A 5 -54.43 -22.79 0.96
C ILE A 5 -53.57 -21.84 0.12
N SER A 6 -54.16 -21.12 -0.86
CA SER A 6 -53.43 -20.11 -1.66
C SER A 6 -52.95 -18.93 -0.84
N VAL A 7 -53.70 -18.47 0.16
CA VAL A 7 -53.28 -17.36 1.04
C VAL A 7 -52.16 -17.79 1.97
N ILE A 8 -52.23 -19.01 2.51
CA ILE A 8 -51.16 -19.53 3.38
C ILE A 8 -49.87 -19.74 2.58
N PHE A 9 -49.94 -20.22 1.33
CA PHE A 9 -48.77 -20.41 0.47
C PHE A 9 -48.13 -19.06 0.05
N GLY A 10 -48.94 -18.03 -0.19
CA GLY A 10 -48.47 -16.67 -0.47
C GLY A 10 -47.78 -16.01 0.74
N PHE A 11 -48.28 -16.27 1.96
CA PHE A 11 -47.67 -15.72 3.18
C PHE A 11 -46.36 -16.40 3.54
N LEU A 12 -46.21 -17.72 3.29
CA LEU A 12 -44.96 -18.46 3.46
C LEU A 12 -43.84 -18.00 2.46
N LEU A 13 -44.24 -17.61 1.24
CA LEU A 13 -43.24 -17.14 0.26
C LEU A 13 -42.69 -15.75 0.59
N VAL A 14 -43.42 -14.90 1.29
CA VAL A 14 -42.97 -13.56 1.70
C VAL A 14 -42.02 -13.61 2.89
N LEU A 15 -42.09 -14.62 3.75
CA LEU A 15 -41.20 -14.80 4.89
C LEU A 15 -39.78 -15.29 4.52
N SER A 16 -39.54 -15.75 3.29
CA SER A 16 -38.26 -16.35 2.86
C SER A 16 -37.20 -15.33 2.42
N PHE A 17 -37.51 -14.03 2.42
CA PHE A 17 -36.57 -12.98 1.98
C PHE A 17 -36.02 -12.11 3.11
N THR A 18 -35.96 -12.59 4.34
CA THR A 18 -35.19 -11.91 5.36
C THR A 18 -33.71 -12.21 5.11
N THR A 19 -33.08 -11.46 4.22
CA THR A 19 -31.63 -11.40 4.12
C THR A 19 -31.10 -10.83 5.44
N THR A 20 -30.56 -11.69 6.30
CA THR A 20 -29.78 -11.25 7.44
C THR A 20 -28.58 -10.47 6.90
N SER A 21 -28.66 -9.14 6.96
CA SER A 21 -27.52 -8.29 6.70
C SER A 21 -26.51 -8.53 7.83
N TYR A 22 -25.47 -9.31 7.55
CA TYR A 22 -24.33 -9.44 8.46
C TYR A 22 -23.57 -8.11 8.44
N SER A 23 -23.83 -7.29 9.43
CA SER A 23 -23.01 -6.10 9.69
C SER A 23 -21.81 -6.48 10.54
N ARG A 24 -20.60 -6.15 10.08
CA ARG A 24 -19.40 -6.24 10.91
C ARG A 24 -19.39 -5.03 11.86
N ASP A 25 -19.21 -5.28 13.14
CA ASP A 25 -19.17 -4.25 14.20
C ASP A 25 -17.75 -3.76 14.52
N GLN A 26 -16.76 -4.22 13.76
CA GLN A 26 -15.34 -3.87 13.94
C GLN A 26 -14.71 -3.49 12.60
N ILE A 27 -14.11 -2.31 12.54
CA ILE A 27 -13.42 -1.79 11.35
C ILE A 27 -12.15 -2.60 11.12
N LYS A 28 -11.94 -3.06 9.89
CA LYS A 28 -10.73 -3.73 9.43
C LYS A 28 -9.93 -2.80 8.53
N ILE A 29 -8.67 -2.56 8.91
CA ILE A 29 -7.72 -1.67 8.22
C ILE A 29 -6.51 -2.47 7.79
N VAL A 30 -6.07 -2.33 6.55
CA VAL A 30 -4.87 -3.00 6.01
C VAL A 30 -3.96 -1.97 5.36
N GLY A 31 -2.71 -2.30 5.06
CA GLY A 31 -1.90 -1.48 4.18
C GLY A 31 -0.54 -1.08 4.70
N SER A 32 -0.17 0.16 4.50
CA SER A 32 1.17 0.71 4.66
C SER A 32 1.81 0.43 6.03
N SER A 33 3.00 -0.14 6.03
CA SER A 33 3.83 -0.30 7.23
C SER A 33 4.31 1.04 7.80
N THR A 34 4.47 2.06 6.96
CA THR A 34 4.83 3.42 7.38
C THR A 34 3.72 4.07 8.20
N VAL A 35 2.46 3.88 7.77
CA VAL A 35 1.29 4.47 8.44
C VAL A 35 0.83 3.61 9.63
N TYR A 36 1.18 2.33 9.65
CA TYR A 36 0.75 1.37 10.67
C TYR A 36 0.90 1.86 12.13
N PRO A 37 2.06 2.35 12.59
CA PRO A 37 2.23 2.77 13.98
C PRO A 37 1.31 3.95 14.35
N TYR A 38 1.10 4.89 13.44
CA TYR A 38 0.20 6.04 13.65
C TYR A 38 -1.27 5.60 13.70
N ALA A 39 -1.66 4.76 12.74
CA ALA A 39 -3.01 4.22 12.69
C ALA A 39 -3.35 3.38 13.93
N THR A 40 -2.38 2.62 14.46
CA THR A 40 -2.57 1.84 15.69
C THR A 40 -2.90 2.73 16.88
N VAL A 41 -2.16 3.83 17.07
CA VAL A 41 -2.44 4.80 18.16
C VAL A 41 -3.84 5.42 18.01
N VAL A 42 -4.24 5.75 16.77
CA VAL A 42 -5.57 6.30 16.50
C VAL A 42 -6.66 5.26 16.80
N ALA A 43 -6.48 4.03 16.35
CA ALA A 43 -7.42 2.94 16.59
C ALA A 43 -7.61 2.62 18.08
N GLU A 44 -6.52 2.60 18.85
CA GLU A 44 -6.59 2.42 20.30
C GLU A 44 -7.36 3.54 20.99
N LYS A 45 -7.10 4.79 20.60
CA LYS A 45 -7.84 5.95 21.16
C LYS A 45 -9.30 5.89 20.78
N PHE A 46 -9.62 5.51 19.55
CA PHE A 46 -10.99 5.34 19.07
C PHE A 46 -11.74 4.26 19.89
N GLY A 47 -11.13 3.10 20.09
CA GLY A 47 -11.72 2.02 20.90
C GLY A 47 -11.89 2.40 22.36
N LYS A 48 -10.93 3.13 22.96
CA LYS A 48 -11.01 3.65 24.34
C LYS A 48 -12.16 4.64 24.55
N SER A 49 -12.72 5.21 23.49
CA SER A 49 -13.92 6.07 23.59
C SER A 49 -15.15 5.32 24.11
N GLY A 50 -15.13 3.99 24.10
CA GLY A 50 -16.17 3.10 24.61
C GLY A 50 -17.44 2.99 23.73
N LYS A 51 -17.49 3.71 22.60
CA LYS A 51 -18.66 3.66 21.70
C LYS A 51 -18.57 2.55 20.64
N PHE A 52 -17.35 2.17 20.26
CA PHE A 52 -17.09 1.22 19.18
C PHE A 52 -15.93 0.29 19.54
N LYS A 53 -15.89 -0.88 18.92
CA LYS A 53 -14.75 -1.79 19.04
C LYS A 53 -13.49 -1.17 18.46
N THR A 54 -12.36 -1.45 19.08
CA THR A 54 -11.05 -1.04 18.55
C THR A 54 -10.85 -1.60 17.15
N PRO A 55 -10.56 -0.78 16.14
CA PRO A 55 -10.25 -1.27 14.78
C PRO A 55 -9.09 -2.25 14.78
N VAL A 56 -9.17 -3.27 13.91
CA VAL A 56 -8.05 -4.19 13.65
C VAL A 56 -7.20 -3.63 12.52
N ILE A 57 -5.89 -3.56 12.72
CA ILE A 57 -4.95 -3.03 11.74
C ILE A 57 -3.91 -4.09 11.39
N GLU A 58 -3.73 -4.35 10.08
CA GLU A 58 -2.75 -5.29 9.56
C GLU A 58 -1.76 -4.55 8.64
N SER A 59 -0.46 -4.74 8.88
CA SER A 59 0.61 -4.20 8.04
C SER A 59 0.88 -5.14 6.87
N THR A 60 0.37 -4.80 5.69
CA THR A 60 0.51 -5.60 4.44
C THR A 60 1.34 -4.90 3.37
N GLY A 61 1.85 -3.69 3.67
CA GLY A 61 2.40 -2.76 2.69
C GLY A 61 1.31 -2.09 1.86
N THR A 62 1.61 -0.91 1.28
CA THR A 62 0.63 -0.13 0.50
C THR A 62 0.04 -0.93 -0.65
N GLY A 63 0.87 -1.60 -1.46
CA GLY A 63 0.40 -2.37 -2.61
C GLY A 63 -0.42 -3.60 -2.21
N GLY A 64 -0.02 -4.29 -1.13
CA GLY A 64 -0.79 -5.41 -0.55
C GLY A 64 -2.15 -4.96 -0.03
N GLY A 65 -2.18 -3.85 0.72
CA GLY A 65 -3.41 -3.25 1.23
C GLY A 65 -4.37 -2.84 0.12
N MET A 66 -3.88 -2.14 -0.90
CA MET A 66 -4.69 -1.76 -2.07
C MET A 66 -5.30 -2.98 -2.77
N LYS A 67 -4.53 -4.06 -2.93
CA LYS A 67 -5.02 -5.30 -3.53
C LYS A 67 -6.13 -5.95 -2.72
N LEU A 68 -5.99 -5.99 -1.39
CA LEU A 68 -7.02 -6.53 -0.50
C LEU A 68 -8.27 -5.66 -0.46
N PHE A 69 -8.10 -4.34 -0.40
CA PHE A 69 -9.18 -3.37 -0.40
C PHE A 69 -9.97 -3.40 -1.71
N CYS A 70 -9.28 -3.43 -2.85
CA CYS A 70 -9.89 -3.52 -4.17
C CYS A 70 -10.37 -4.93 -4.55
N ALA A 71 -10.30 -5.92 -3.66
CA ALA A 71 -10.80 -7.27 -3.96
C ALA A 71 -12.33 -7.39 -3.91
N GLY A 72 -13.02 -6.43 -3.27
CA GLY A 72 -14.49 -6.39 -3.21
C GLY A 72 -15.01 -5.60 -2.03
N VAL A 73 -16.33 -5.61 -1.88
CA VAL A 73 -17.06 -4.99 -0.76
C VAL A 73 -17.69 -6.05 0.14
N GLY A 74 -17.98 -5.67 1.39
CA GLY A 74 -18.65 -6.53 2.37
C GLY A 74 -17.74 -7.04 3.48
N VAL A 75 -18.30 -7.85 4.36
CA VAL A 75 -17.67 -8.23 5.65
C VAL A 75 -16.35 -9.01 5.52
N ASN A 76 -16.09 -9.61 4.37
CA ASN A 76 -14.86 -10.37 4.11
C ASN A 76 -13.70 -9.50 3.60
N HIS A 77 -13.97 -8.23 3.28
CA HIS A 77 -12.98 -7.29 2.76
C HIS A 77 -12.67 -6.19 3.77
N PRO A 78 -11.47 -5.55 3.72
CA PRO A 78 -11.16 -4.45 4.61
C PRO A 78 -12.02 -3.21 4.28
N ASP A 79 -12.33 -2.42 5.31
CA ASP A 79 -13.09 -1.17 5.19
C ASP A 79 -12.19 0.00 4.78
N VAL A 80 -10.92 -0.06 5.18
CA VAL A 80 -9.93 1.00 4.95
C VAL A 80 -8.61 0.39 4.53
N THR A 81 -7.90 1.07 3.63
CA THR A 81 -6.50 0.78 3.37
C THR A 81 -5.63 2.00 3.66
N ASN A 82 -4.60 1.81 4.48
CA ASN A 82 -3.56 2.80 4.71
C ASN A 82 -2.57 2.79 3.55
N ALA A 83 -2.15 3.96 3.12
CA ALA A 83 -1.22 4.10 2.01
C ALA A 83 -0.16 5.16 2.31
N SER A 84 1.07 4.94 1.85
CA SER A 84 2.18 5.91 1.86
C SER A 84 2.35 6.61 0.51
N ARG A 85 1.41 6.43 -0.40
CA ARG A 85 1.30 7.07 -1.71
C ARG A 85 -0.15 7.08 -2.18
N ALA A 86 -0.47 7.92 -3.16
CA ALA A 86 -1.77 7.89 -3.82
C ALA A 86 -2.06 6.54 -4.50
N ILE A 87 -3.33 6.23 -4.67
CA ILE A 87 -3.79 5.07 -5.43
C ILE A 87 -3.36 5.20 -6.89
N LYS A 88 -2.85 4.10 -7.48
CA LYS A 88 -2.43 4.06 -8.89
C LYS A 88 -3.62 3.81 -9.82
N PRO A 89 -3.57 4.26 -11.10
CA PRO A 89 -4.67 4.04 -12.05
C PRO A 89 -5.06 2.57 -12.20
N LYS A 90 -4.09 1.64 -12.23
CA LYS A 90 -4.36 0.21 -12.31
C LYS A 90 -5.02 -0.38 -11.06
N GLU A 91 -4.73 0.19 -9.88
CA GLU A 91 -5.36 -0.21 -8.62
C GLU A 91 -6.80 0.30 -8.59
N LYS A 92 -7.04 1.53 -9.04
CA LYS A 92 -8.39 2.09 -9.19
C LYS A 92 -9.24 1.26 -10.15
N ALA A 93 -8.70 0.89 -11.30
CA ALA A 93 -9.39 0.01 -12.26
C ALA A 93 -9.71 -1.38 -11.66
N LEU A 94 -8.83 -1.94 -10.81
CA LEU A 94 -9.10 -3.18 -10.08
C LEU A 94 -10.24 -3.02 -9.09
N CYS A 95 -10.27 -1.92 -8.34
CA CYS A 95 -11.36 -1.58 -7.44
C CYS A 95 -12.70 -1.52 -8.18
N GLU A 96 -12.77 -0.75 -9.25
CA GLU A 96 -13.97 -0.59 -10.09
C GLU A 96 -14.46 -1.95 -10.64
N LYS A 97 -13.54 -2.76 -11.16
CA LYS A 97 -13.85 -4.12 -11.68
C LYS A 97 -14.50 -5.01 -10.61
N ASN A 98 -14.13 -4.85 -9.35
CA ASN A 98 -14.60 -5.67 -8.24
C ASN A 98 -15.73 -4.99 -7.44
N GLY A 99 -16.37 -3.94 -7.98
CA GLY A 99 -17.52 -3.28 -7.38
C GLY A 99 -17.20 -2.27 -6.28
N VAL A 100 -15.92 -1.94 -6.07
CA VAL A 100 -15.49 -0.84 -5.20
C VAL A 100 -15.46 0.44 -6.03
N SER A 101 -16.62 1.04 -6.22
CA SER A 101 -16.83 2.17 -7.15
C SER A 101 -16.59 3.54 -6.52
N GLU A 102 -16.76 3.66 -5.21
CA GLU A 102 -16.59 4.92 -4.49
C GLU A 102 -15.39 4.79 -3.53
N ILE A 103 -14.33 5.54 -3.79
CA ILE A 103 -13.11 5.56 -3.01
C ILE A 103 -12.89 6.97 -2.49
N ILE A 104 -12.87 7.12 -1.16
CA ILE A 104 -12.57 8.38 -0.50
C ILE A 104 -11.10 8.35 -0.07
N GLU A 105 -10.31 9.27 -0.60
CA GLU A 105 -8.91 9.45 -0.20
C GLU A 105 -8.79 10.60 0.80
N ILE A 106 -8.20 10.31 1.96
CA ILE A 106 -7.96 11.30 3.01
C ILE A 106 -6.46 11.42 3.24
N VAL A 107 -5.89 12.58 2.94
CA VAL A 107 -4.48 12.87 3.22
C VAL A 107 -4.34 13.26 4.68
N VAL A 108 -3.62 12.44 5.43
CA VAL A 108 -3.43 12.62 6.90
C VAL A 108 -2.08 13.24 7.25
N GLY A 109 -1.15 13.31 6.30
CA GLY A 109 0.18 13.89 6.50
C GLY A 109 1.08 13.67 5.29
N ASN A 110 2.27 14.28 5.35
CA ASN A 110 3.34 14.07 4.37
C ASN A 110 4.47 13.31 5.03
N ASP A 111 5.08 12.40 4.28
CA ASP A 111 6.26 11.64 4.69
C ASP A 111 7.38 11.86 3.67
N GLY A 112 8.63 11.77 4.12
CA GLY A 112 9.81 11.94 3.29
C GLY A 112 10.75 10.74 3.38
N ILE A 113 11.39 10.41 2.27
CA ILE A 113 12.46 9.41 2.23
C ILE A 113 13.78 10.16 2.25
N SER A 114 14.63 9.85 3.24
CA SER A 114 16.00 10.34 3.29
C SER A 114 16.98 9.25 2.87
N PHE A 115 18.04 9.68 2.21
CA PHE A 115 19.22 8.89 2.02
C PHE A 115 20.21 9.25 3.14
N ALA A 116 20.66 8.26 3.89
CA ALA A 116 21.56 8.48 5.02
C ALA A 116 22.81 7.61 4.91
N HIS A 117 23.94 8.13 5.37
CA HIS A 117 25.19 7.41 5.48
C HIS A 117 25.79 7.55 6.88
N ALA A 118 26.79 6.74 7.19
CA ALA A 118 27.51 6.87 8.46
C ALA A 118 28.19 8.25 8.56
N VAL A 119 28.20 8.84 9.75
CA VAL A 119 28.86 10.15 10.01
C VAL A 119 30.33 10.15 9.63
N SER A 120 30.99 9.00 9.71
CA SER A 120 32.41 8.81 9.32
C SER A 120 32.61 8.60 7.81
N ALA A 121 31.53 8.46 7.02
CA ALA A 121 31.66 8.33 5.58
C ALA A 121 31.92 9.70 4.92
N PRO A 122 32.61 9.75 3.77
CA PRO A 122 32.75 10.99 3.01
C PRO A 122 31.38 11.53 2.63
N ASP A 123 31.21 12.85 2.76
CA ASP A 123 30.02 13.52 2.26
C ASP A 123 29.91 13.38 0.74
N ALA A 124 28.71 13.13 0.27
CA ALA A 124 28.43 13.06 -1.15
C ALA A 124 26.97 13.46 -1.42
N ASP A 125 26.78 14.32 -2.38
CA ASP A 125 25.49 14.66 -2.92
C ASP A 125 25.17 13.74 -4.10
N PHE A 126 24.05 13.05 -4.03
CA PHE A 126 23.63 12.10 -5.04
C PHE A 126 22.44 12.62 -5.85
N THR A 127 22.55 12.57 -7.15
CA THR A 127 21.40 12.74 -8.03
C THR A 127 20.54 11.47 -8.05
N LYS A 128 19.26 11.60 -8.43
CA LYS A 128 18.38 10.43 -8.61
C LYS A 128 18.93 9.46 -9.66
N GLU A 129 19.55 9.98 -10.71
CA GLU A 129 20.15 9.15 -11.75
C GLU A 129 21.33 8.34 -11.23
N GLN A 130 22.23 8.94 -10.44
CA GLN A 130 23.35 8.22 -9.82
C GLN A 130 22.85 7.12 -8.87
N LEU A 131 21.81 7.39 -8.08
CA LEU A 131 21.18 6.39 -7.21
C LEU A 131 20.51 5.28 -8.02
N TRP A 132 19.88 5.63 -9.14
CA TRP A 132 19.30 4.63 -10.06
C TRP A 132 20.39 3.75 -10.68
N ARG A 133 21.49 4.35 -11.20
CA ARG A 133 22.63 3.62 -11.75
C ARG A 133 23.29 2.69 -10.74
N ALA A 134 23.32 3.07 -9.48
CA ALA A 134 23.85 2.23 -8.41
C ALA A 134 23.03 0.96 -8.15
N LEU A 135 21.72 0.98 -8.41
CA LEU A 135 20.77 -0.08 -8.04
C LEU A 135 20.18 -0.85 -9.22
N ALA A 136 20.18 -0.28 -10.41
CA ALA A 136 19.61 -0.92 -11.59
C ALA A 136 20.36 -2.20 -11.94
N ALA A 137 19.64 -3.27 -12.29
CA ALA A 137 20.25 -4.52 -12.75
C ALA A 137 20.96 -4.34 -14.11
N LYS A 138 20.36 -3.50 -14.97
CA LYS A 138 20.89 -3.15 -16.29
C LYS A 138 20.91 -1.63 -16.44
N VAL A 139 21.93 -1.15 -17.10
CA VAL A 139 22.15 0.28 -17.38
C VAL A 139 22.46 0.48 -18.88
N ASP A 140 22.15 1.66 -19.39
CA ASP A 140 22.61 2.06 -20.71
C ASP A 140 24.08 2.50 -20.62
N VAL A 141 24.92 1.91 -21.45
CA VAL A 141 26.30 2.31 -21.68
C VAL A 141 26.48 2.43 -23.21
N ASP A 142 26.75 3.63 -23.67
CA ASP A 142 26.94 3.95 -25.08
C ASP A 142 25.78 3.48 -26.01
N GLY A 143 24.54 3.66 -25.55
CA GLY A 143 23.33 3.27 -26.29
C GLY A 143 23.02 1.79 -26.26
N LYS A 144 23.71 1.02 -25.42
CA LYS A 144 23.46 -0.42 -25.25
C LYS A 144 23.07 -0.74 -23.80
N LEU A 145 21.97 -1.48 -23.65
CA LEU A 145 21.55 -1.97 -22.34
C LEU A 145 22.40 -3.18 -21.94
N VAL A 146 23.26 -3.00 -20.94
CA VAL A 146 24.18 -4.02 -20.43
C VAL A 146 23.91 -4.33 -18.96
N GLU A 147 24.39 -5.48 -18.47
CA GLU A 147 24.41 -5.77 -17.04
C GLU A 147 25.21 -4.68 -16.32
N ASN A 148 24.76 -4.25 -15.14
CA ASN A 148 25.33 -3.10 -14.42
C ASN A 148 26.82 -3.34 -14.09
N PRO A 149 27.74 -2.59 -14.69
CA PRO A 149 29.17 -2.75 -14.48
C PRO A 149 29.68 -2.01 -13.22
N TYR A 150 28.90 -1.06 -12.67
CA TYR A 150 29.31 -0.20 -11.59
C TYR A 150 29.45 -0.96 -10.27
N LYS A 151 30.62 -0.90 -9.66
CA LYS A 151 30.91 -1.55 -8.37
C LYS A 151 31.24 -0.53 -7.27
N LYS A 152 31.71 0.63 -7.67
CA LYS A 152 32.04 1.75 -6.79
C LYS A 152 31.25 2.98 -7.20
N TRP A 153 31.04 3.89 -6.26
CA TRP A 153 30.40 5.16 -6.55
C TRP A 153 31.16 5.97 -7.60
N SER A 154 32.51 5.97 -7.53
CA SER A 154 33.36 6.61 -8.55
C SER A 154 33.29 5.98 -9.95
N ASP A 155 32.76 4.77 -10.10
CA ASP A 155 32.53 4.17 -11.42
C ASP A 155 31.31 4.81 -12.12
N ILE A 156 30.38 5.35 -11.35
CA ILE A 156 29.20 6.06 -11.84
C ILE A 156 29.54 7.48 -12.22
N ASP A 157 30.32 8.15 -11.36
CA ASP A 157 30.76 9.53 -11.53
C ASP A 157 32.09 9.73 -10.76
N ALA A 158 33.10 10.27 -11.44
CA ALA A 158 34.42 10.46 -10.87
C ALA A 158 34.44 11.45 -9.67
N SER A 159 33.44 12.31 -9.53
CA SER A 159 33.27 13.21 -8.39
C SER A 159 32.79 12.52 -7.12
N LEU A 160 32.25 11.30 -7.24
CA LEU A 160 31.76 10.53 -6.11
C LEU A 160 32.90 9.77 -5.41
N PRO A 161 32.70 9.38 -4.13
CA PRO A 161 33.72 8.68 -3.37
C PRO A 161 34.19 7.37 -4.02
N ASN A 162 35.50 7.11 -4.02
CA ASN A 162 36.05 5.83 -4.47
C ASN A 162 35.77 4.74 -3.40
N LYS A 163 34.50 4.41 -3.19
CA LYS A 163 34.02 3.42 -2.24
C LYS A 163 33.09 2.44 -2.94
N LYS A 164 33.10 1.20 -2.48
CA LYS A 164 32.16 0.16 -2.95
C LYS A 164 30.72 0.60 -2.73
N ILE A 165 29.86 0.32 -3.69
CA ILE A 165 28.43 0.56 -3.56
C ILE A 165 27.85 -0.50 -2.63
N GLU A 166 27.40 -0.06 -1.45
CA GLU A 166 26.69 -0.87 -0.48
C GLU A 166 25.44 -0.09 -0.05
N ILE A 167 24.26 -0.65 -0.29
CA ILE A 167 23.00 0.02 -0.04
C ILE A 167 22.11 -0.89 0.81
N LEU A 168 21.64 -0.35 1.93
CA LEU A 168 20.60 -0.94 2.73
C LEU A 168 19.27 -0.33 2.30
N ILE A 169 18.34 -1.16 1.89
CA ILE A 169 17.03 -0.73 1.40
C ILE A 169 15.92 -1.52 2.07
N ALA A 170 14.78 -0.87 2.28
CA ALA A 170 13.62 -1.48 2.86
C ALA A 170 13.13 -2.73 2.06
N PRO A 171 12.56 -3.75 2.72
CA PRO A 171 12.09 -4.98 2.06
C PRO A 171 10.93 -4.68 1.09
N PRO A 172 10.63 -5.60 0.14
CA PRO A 172 9.57 -5.41 -0.87
C PRO A 172 8.16 -5.17 -0.30
N THR A 173 7.92 -5.58 0.94
CA THR A 173 6.65 -5.38 1.66
C THR A 173 6.52 -4.00 2.30
N SER A 174 7.57 -3.19 2.26
CA SER A 174 7.59 -1.85 2.86
C SER A 174 7.02 -0.78 1.91
N GLY A 175 6.21 0.12 2.45
CA GLY A 175 5.76 1.32 1.74
C GLY A 175 6.91 2.24 1.34
N THR A 176 7.97 2.31 2.15
CA THR A 176 9.21 3.04 1.83
C THR A 176 9.88 2.47 0.58
N ARG A 177 9.87 1.13 0.40
CA ARG A 177 10.38 0.50 -0.82
C ARG A 177 9.53 0.85 -2.04
N ASP A 178 8.20 0.86 -1.91
CA ASP A 178 7.29 1.29 -2.97
C ASP A 178 7.52 2.74 -3.39
N ALA A 179 7.69 3.63 -2.41
CA ALA A 179 7.98 5.04 -2.65
C ALA A 179 9.36 5.21 -3.31
N TRP A 180 10.39 4.51 -2.86
CA TRP A 180 11.71 4.49 -3.49
C TRP A 180 11.62 4.05 -4.96
N ASN A 181 10.94 2.94 -5.22
CA ASN A 181 10.77 2.44 -6.59
C ASN A 181 10.06 3.45 -7.50
N SER A 182 9.09 4.19 -6.97
CA SER A 182 8.38 5.24 -7.71
C SER A 182 9.22 6.49 -7.96
N LEU A 183 9.99 6.94 -6.95
CA LEU A 183 10.72 8.21 -6.98
C LEU A 183 12.09 8.12 -7.65
N VAL A 184 12.76 6.99 -7.52
CA VAL A 184 14.14 6.78 -7.98
C VAL A 184 14.20 5.78 -9.13
N MET A 185 13.53 4.63 -9.03
CA MET A 185 13.61 3.59 -10.06
C MET A 185 12.68 3.84 -11.26
N GLY A 186 11.85 4.87 -11.21
CA GLY A 186 11.05 5.33 -12.35
C GLY A 186 9.90 4.41 -12.76
N LYS A 187 9.53 3.45 -11.92
CA LYS A 187 8.36 2.59 -12.15
C LYS A 187 7.59 2.40 -10.87
N GLY A 188 6.47 3.06 -10.82
CA GLY A 188 5.39 2.75 -9.91
C GLY A 188 4.45 1.71 -10.49
#